data_8d9e1342bc4d1e34de5a0cb2aff4ceaa
#
_entry.id   8d9e1342bc4d1e34de5a0cb2aff4ceaa
#
_cell.length_a   1.000
_cell.length_b   1.000
_cell.length_c   1.000
_cell.angle_alpha   90.00
_cell.angle_beta   90.00
_cell.angle_gamma   90.00
#
_symmetry.space_group_name_H-M   'P 1'
#
loop_
_entity.id
_entity.type
_entity.pdbx_description
1 polymer ?
#
loop_
_entity_poly.entity_id
_entity_poly.type
_entity_poly.pdbx_seq_one_letter_code
_entity_poly.pdbx_strand_id
1 'polypeptide(L)'
;AYGLGDTAQNVVWGAMGILTFFYTDYAGIDPAMVGLVMLISRCFDGFSDVIMGFIVERTNSKWGKSRPWILWMSVPFAISIVLIYTVPHGSSAMQFAYLFVTYNLCTTVCYTALNLPYGSLSAMMTRSSKERDMLSITRMCLSPWGRILSVSATLPLVKIFGDNQMAWVEVMSVWAVV
;
A
#
# COMPACT_ATOMS: atom_id res chain seq x y z
N ALA A 1 14.93 -13.01 -3.92
CA ALA A 1 14.14 -12.72 -2.70
C ALA A 1 13.91 -11.20 -2.51
N TYR A 2 14.95 -10.34 -2.53
CA TYR A 2 14.79 -8.90 -2.28
C TYR A 2 13.83 -8.21 -3.28
N GLY A 3 13.96 -8.45 -4.59
CA GLY A 3 13.08 -7.87 -5.61
C GLY A 3 11.60 -8.30 -5.50
N LEU A 4 11.33 -9.50 -4.99
CA LEU A 4 9.95 -10.00 -4.81
C LEU A 4 9.18 -9.23 -3.75
N GLY A 5 9.84 -8.75 -2.70
CA GLY A 5 9.18 -7.90 -1.70
C GLY A 5 8.67 -6.58 -2.27
N ASP A 6 9.42 -5.98 -3.20
CA ASP A 6 8.97 -4.78 -3.91
C ASP A 6 7.83 -5.08 -4.90
N THR A 7 7.86 -6.25 -5.52
CA THR A 7 6.76 -6.72 -6.39
C THR A 7 5.46 -6.84 -5.59
N ALA A 8 5.49 -7.42 -4.39
CA ALA A 8 4.33 -7.53 -3.51
C ALA A 8 3.78 -6.15 -3.10
N GLN A 9 4.65 -5.21 -2.74
CA GLN A 9 4.22 -3.82 -2.47
C GLN A 9 3.59 -3.15 -3.69
N ASN A 10 4.11 -3.43 -4.90
CA ASN A 10 3.57 -2.88 -6.14
C ASN A 10 2.26 -3.51 -6.59
N VAL A 11 1.94 -4.72 -6.15
CA VAL A 11 0.59 -5.30 -6.29
C VAL A 11 -0.43 -4.40 -5.59
N VAL A 12 -0.14 -3.98 -4.37
CA VAL A 12 -0.99 -3.06 -3.59
C VAL A 12 -1.09 -1.69 -4.25
N TRP A 13 0.02 -1.15 -4.74
CA TRP A 13 0.01 0.11 -5.49
C TRP A 13 -0.80 0.02 -6.78
N GLY A 14 -0.83 -1.14 -7.44
CA GLY A 14 -1.72 -1.41 -8.56
C GLY A 14 -3.19 -1.34 -8.15
N ALA A 15 -3.55 -1.98 -7.04
CA ALA A 15 -4.89 -1.90 -6.46
C ALA A 15 -5.27 -0.45 -6.12
N MET A 16 -4.36 0.31 -5.47
CA MET A 16 -4.57 1.73 -5.19
C MET A 16 -4.78 2.58 -6.45
N GLY A 17 -4.19 2.21 -7.58
CA GLY A 17 -4.41 2.87 -8.86
C GLY A 17 -5.85 2.76 -9.37
N ILE A 18 -6.57 1.72 -8.97
CA ILE A 18 -7.98 1.48 -9.34
C ILE A 18 -8.94 2.01 -8.26
N LEU A 19 -8.43 2.49 -7.13
CA LEU A 19 -9.24 2.91 -5.99
C LEU A 19 -10.21 4.05 -6.32
N THR A 20 -9.77 5.01 -7.12
CA THR A 20 -10.64 6.11 -7.56
C THR A 20 -11.83 5.58 -8.36
N PHE A 21 -11.60 4.64 -9.27
CA PHE A 21 -12.66 3.98 -10.03
C PHE A 21 -13.64 3.26 -9.10
N PHE A 22 -13.15 2.50 -8.12
CA PHE A 22 -14.00 1.84 -7.13
C PHE A 22 -14.86 2.84 -6.36
N TYR A 23 -14.29 3.93 -5.87
CA TYR A 23 -15.01 4.93 -5.09
C TYR A 23 -16.09 5.66 -5.89
N THR A 24 -15.83 5.94 -7.16
CA THR A 24 -16.79 6.68 -8.03
C THR A 24 -17.89 5.77 -8.57
N ASP A 25 -17.53 4.59 -9.07
CA ASP A 25 -18.48 3.74 -9.80
C ASP A 25 -19.24 2.75 -8.89
N TYR A 26 -18.59 2.23 -7.84
CA TYR A 26 -19.19 1.22 -6.95
C TYR A 26 -19.65 1.79 -5.61
N ALA A 27 -18.88 2.69 -5.01
CA ALA A 27 -19.27 3.33 -3.75
C ALA A 27 -20.13 4.59 -3.94
N GLY A 28 -20.21 5.13 -5.17
CA GLY A 28 -21.04 6.29 -5.50
C GLY A 28 -20.60 7.58 -4.81
N ILE A 29 -19.29 7.73 -4.54
CA ILE A 29 -18.73 8.90 -3.87
C ILE A 29 -18.32 9.93 -4.91
N ASP A 30 -18.55 11.21 -4.61
CA ASP A 30 -18.18 12.31 -5.49
C ASP A 30 -16.66 12.29 -5.78
N PRO A 31 -16.24 12.26 -7.07
CA PRO A 31 -14.83 12.30 -7.46
C PRO A 31 -14.05 13.48 -6.88
N ALA A 32 -14.70 14.63 -6.69
CA ALA A 32 -14.08 15.80 -6.10
C ALA A 32 -13.71 15.54 -4.62
N MET A 33 -14.57 14.85 -3.88
CA MET A 33 -14.31 14.44 -2.50
C MET A 33 -13.13 13.47 -2.42
N VAL A 34 -13.09 12.47 -3.29
CA VAL A 34 -11.99 11.49 -3.37
C VAL A 34 -10.66 12.19 -3.67
N GLY A 35 -10.65 13.10 -4.66
CA GLY A 35 -9.48 13.89 -5.02
C GLY A 35 -8.97 14.75 -3.88
N LEU A 36 -9.87 15.37 -3.12
CA LEU A 36 -9.53 16.21 -1.97
C LEU A 36 -8.92 15.38 -0.83
N VAL A 37 -9.47 14.21 -0.52
CA VAL A 37 -8.87 13.27 0.45
C VAL A 37 -7.46 12.89 0.04
N MET A 38 -7.27 12.49 -1.22
CA MET A 38 -5.95 12.09 -1.72
C MET A 38 -4.94 13.24 -1.67
N LEU A 39 -5.36 14.47 -1.99
CA LEU A 39 -4.50 15.65 -1.97
C LEU A 39 -4.05 16.00 -0.56
N ILE A 40 -4.97 16.04 0.41
CA ILE A 40 -4.65 16.30 1.81
C ILE A 40 -3.71 15.20 2.35
N SER A 41 -3.99 13.94 2.02
CA SER A 41 -3.18 12.79 2.47
C SER A 41 -1.73 12.89 1.99
N ARG A 42 -1.47 13.44 0.80
CA ARG A 42 -0.10 13.67 0.32
C ARG A 42 0.71 14.60 1.22
N CYS A 43 0.07 15.59 1.85
CA CYS A 43 0.74 16.43 2.82
C CYS A 43 1.13 15.63 4.08
N PHE A 44 0.24 14.75 4.55
CA PHE A 44 0.53 13.90 5.70
C PHE A 44 1.60 12.85 5.43
N ASP A 45 1.66 12.30 4.20
CA ASP A 45 2.70 11.34 3.80
C ASP A 45 4.11 11.92 4.02
N GLY A 46 4.35 13.18 3.61
CA GLY A 46 5.65 13.82 3.80
C GLY A 46 6.07 13.95 5.27
N PHE A 47 5.13 14.29 6.17
CA PHE A 47 5.41 14.34 7.61
C PHE A 47 5.65 12.95 8.20
N SER A 48 4.85 11.98 7.79
CA SER A 48 4.96 10.59 8.25
C SER A 48 6.30 9.97 7.86
N ASP A 49 6.80 10.22 6.65
CA ASP A 49 8.08 9.72 6.18
C ASP A 49 9.24 10.19 7.08
N VAL A 50 9.25 11.47 7.45
CA VAL A 50 10.27 12.03 8.34
C VAL A 50 10.19 11.39 9.74
N ILE A 51 8.99 11.33 10.32
CA ILE A 51 8.77 10.72 11.65
C ILE A 51 9.20 9.26 11.64
N MET A 52 8.78 8.51 10.63
CA MET A 52 9.10 7.09 10.53
C MET A 52 10.58 6.84 10.32
N GLY A 53 11.27 7.70 9.57
CA GLY A 53 12.72 7.68 9.42
C GLY A 53 13.43 7.74 10.79
N PHE A 54 13.05 8.69 11.65
CA PHE A 54 13.59 8.80 13.01
C PHE A 54 13.29 7.57 13.87
N ILE A 55 12.07 7.01 13.77
CA ILE A 55 11.68 5.83 14.54
C ILE A 55 12.51 4.62 14.13
N VAL A 56 12.67 4.39 12.82
CA VAL A 56 13.47 3.26 12.29
C VAL A 56 14.92 3.39 12.70
N GLU A 57 15.51 4.58 12.63
CA GLU A 57 16.92 4.80 13.04
C GLU A 57 17.16 4.52 14.52
N ARG A 58 16.19 4.83 15.38
CA ARG A 58 16.26 4.58 16.84
C ARG A 58 15.91 3.16 17.23
N THR A 59 15.35 2.38 16.31
CA THR A 59 14.96 1.00 16.58
C THR A 59 16.18 0.12 16.77
N ASN A 60 16.29 -0.51 17.92
CA ASN A 60 17.35 -1.44 18.27
C ASN A 60 16.73 -2.81 18.59
N SER A 61 16.82 -3.74 17.64
CA SER A 61 16.26 -5.09 17.78
C SER A 61 17.31 -6.16 17.53
N LYS A 62 17.13 -7.35 18.14
CA LYS A 62 17.96 -8.53 17.90
C LYS A 62 18.01 -8.95 16.42
N TRP A 63 17.02 -8.54 15.61
CA TRP A 63 16.90 -8.85 14.18
C TRP A 63 17.36 -7.71 13.26
N GLY A 64 17.97 -6.66 13.83
CA GLY A 64 18.37 -5.45 13.12
C GLY A 64 17.31 -4.35 13.18
N LYS A 65 17.57 -3.23 12.48
CA LYS A 65 16.71 -2.03 12.53
C LYS A 65 15.44 -2.15 11.67
N SER A 66 15.56 -2.76 10.48
CA SER A 66 14.52 -2.74 9.45
C SER A 66 13.62 -3.98 9.44
N ARG A 67 14.17 -5.17 9.71
CA ARG A 67 13.43 -6.45 9.62
C ARG A 67 12.19 -6.55 10.51
N PRO A 68 12.22 -6.12 11.79
CA PRO A 68 11.04 -6.22 12.65
C PRO A 68 9.87 -5.35 12.12
N TRP A 69 10.17 -4.17 11.58
CA TRP A 69 9.14 -3.28 11.01
C TRP A 69 8.45 -3.90 9.81
N ILE A 70 9.21 -4.52 8.90
CA ILE A 70 8.65 -5.20 7.72
C ILE A 70 7.72 -6.33 8.16
N LEU A 71 8.13 -7.13 9.14
CA LEU A 71 7.35 -8.27 9.61
C LEU A 71 6.08 -7.83 10.37
N TRP A 72 6.20 -6.85 11.26
CA TRP A 72 5.08 -6.41 12.09
C TRP A 72 4.06 -5.57 11.30
N MET A 73 4.52 -4.77 10.35
CA MET A 73 3.65 -3.90 9.55
C MET A 73 2.99 -4.60 8.36
N SER A 74 3.43 -5.79 7.97
CA SER A 74 2.77 -6.55 6.90
C SER A 74 1.32 -6.89 7.23
N VAL A 75 1.02 -7.28 8.47
CA VAL A 75 -0.35 -7.64 8.89
C VAL A 75 -1.28 -6.43 8.96
N PRO A 76 -0.95 -5.32 9.67
CA PRO A 76 -1.77 -4.11 9.62
C PRO A 76 -1.94 -3.55 8.20
N PHE A 77 -0.93 -3.66 7.35
CA PHE A 77 -1.00 -3.23 5.96
C PHE A 77 -2.02 -4.06 5.17
N ALA A 78 -1.97 -5.38 5.28
CA ALA A 78 -2.96 -6.27 4.66
C ALA A 78 -4.39 -5.97 5.12
N ILE A 79 -4.59 -5.74 6.41
CA ILE A 79 -5.90 -5.37 6.96
C ILE A 79 -6.35 -4.01 6.42
N SER A 80 -5.47 -3.03 6.35
CA SER A 80 -5.80 -1.68 5.87
C SER A 80 -6.22 -1.65 4.40
N ILE A 81 -5.68 -2.54 3.56
CA ILE A 81 -6.09 -2.69 2.16
C ILE A 81 -7.55 -3.15 2.08
N VAL A 82 -7.93 -4.14 2.88
CA VAL A 82 -9.31 -4.63 2.91
C VAL A 82 -10.26 -3.55 3.43
N LEU A 83 -9.87 -2.82 4.47
CA LEU A 83 -10.68 -1.73 5.04
C LEU A 83 -10.94 -0.60 4.04
N ILE A 84 -9.97 -0.24 3.22
CA ILE A 84 -10.12 0.83 2.21
C ILE A 84 -11.24 0.53 1.21
N TYR A 85 -11.48 -0.74 0.90
CA TYR A 85 -12.54 -1.17 -0.02
C TYR A 85 -13.87 -1.51 0.69
N THR A 86 -13.90 -1.49 2.02
CA THR A 86 -15.10 -1.73 2.83
C THR A 86 -15.75 -0.40 3.20
N VAL A 87 -16.40 0.26 2.24
CA VAL A 87 -17.03 1.57 2.48
C VAL A 87 -18.43 1.38 3.08
N PRO A 88 -18.73 1.95 4.26
CA PRO A 88 -20.05 1.90 4.84
C PRO A 88 -21.03 2.81 4.08
N HIS A 89 -22.26 2.36 3.90
CA HIS A 89 -23.34 3.18 3.39
C HIS A 89 -23.80 4.15 4.49
N GLY A 90 -23.68 5.46 4.25
CA GLY A 90 -24.00 6.46 5.24
C GLY A 90 -24.05 7.88 4.67
N SER A 91 -24.07 8.89 5.54
CA SER A 91 -24.02 10.30 5.12
C SER A 91 -22.69 10.63 4.47
N SER A 92 -22.68 11.62 3.56
CA SER A 92 -21.45 12.07 2.87
C SER A 92 -20.32 12.45 3.84
N ALA A 93 -20.64 13.04 4.98
CA ALA A 93 -19.66 13.38 6.01
C ALA A 93 -19.04 12.13 6.66
N MET A 94 -19.83 11.10 6.89
CA MET A 94 -19.34 9.82 7.43
C MET A 94 -18.44 9.09 6.43
N GLN A 95 -18.83 9.09 5.16
CA GLN A 95 -18.04 8.52 4.08
C GLN A 95 -16.70 9.25 3.94
N PHE A 96 -16.70 10.59 3.96
CA PHE A 96 -15.47 11.39 3.91
C PHE A 96 -14.53 11.05 5.08
N ALA A 97 -15.05 11.04 6.30
CA ALA A 97 -14.24 10.72 7.48
C ALA A 97 -13.67 9.28 7.40
N TYR A 98 -14.48 8.32 6.97
CA TYR A 98 -14.04 6.93 6.79
C TYR A 98 -12.93 6.81 5.73
N LEU A 99 -13.14 7.41 4.54
CA LEU A 99 -12.15 7.43 3.48
C LEU A 99 -10.84 8.06 3.97
N PHE A 100 -10.94 9.22 4.62
CA PHE A 100 -9.77 9.94 5.11
C PHE A 100 -8.97 9.10 6.10
N VAL A 101 -9.63 8.49 7.07
CA VAL A 101 -8.96 7.66 8.09
C VAL A 101 -8.36 6.40 7.48
N THR A 102 -9.12 5.64 6.69
CA THR A 102 -8.65 4.36 6.12
C THR A 102 -7.55 4.55 5.07
N TYR A 103 -7.67 5.59 4.24
CA TYR A 103 -6.65 5.92 3.25
C TYR A 103 -5.33 6.32 3.92
N ASN A 104 -5.37 7.24 4.91
CA ASN A 104 -4.17 7.64 5.64
C ASN A 104 -3.59 6.49 6.48
N LEU A 105 -4.42 5.65 7.08
CA LEU A 105 -3.95 4.46 7.78
C LEU A 105 -3.13 3.56 6.85
N CYS A 106 -3.62 3.32 5.65
CA CYS A 106 -2.96 2.47 4.67
C CYS A 106 -1.70 3.11 4.10
N THR A 107 -1.78 4.35 3.55
CA THR A 107 -0.67 5.00 2.85
C THR A 107 0.31 5.64 3.81
N THR A 108 -0.17 6.48 4.71
CA THR A 108 0.66 7.32 5.57
C THR A 108 1.28 6.54 6.73
N VAL A 109 0.55 5.58 7.30
CA VAL A 109 1.05 4.80 8.45
C VAL A 109 1.65 3.47 8.02
N CYS A 110 0.83 2.57 7.48
CA CYS A 110 1.27 1.20 7.22
C CYS A 110 2.29 1.11 6.07
N TYR A 111 2.01 1.78 4.95
CA TYR A 111 2.90 1.75 3.79
C TYR A 111 4.25 2.42 4.10
N THR A 112 4.25 3.61 4.71
CA THR A 112 5.48 4.31 5.09
C THR A 112 6.32 3.49 6.06
N ALA A 113 5.67 2.89 7.08
CA ALA A 113 6.33 2.04 8.07
C ALA A 113 6.92 0.74 7.49
N LEU A 114 6.43 0.30 6.32
CA LEU A 114 6.93 -0.87 5.62
C LEU A 114 7.99 -0.49 4.56
N ASN A 115 7.73 0.55 3.77
CA ASN A 115 8.57 0.92 2.62
C ASN A 115 9.90 1.55 3.03
N LEU A 116 9.95 2.41 4.06
CA LEU A 116 11.20 3.03 4.52
C LEU A 116 12.21 2.01 5.05
N PRO A 117 11.85 1.09 5.97
CA PRO A 117 12.76 0.04 6.39
C PRO A 117 13.17 -0.89 5.26
N TYR A 118 12.27 -1.16 4.31
CA TYR A 118 12.57 -1.97 3.14
C TYR A 118 13.59 -1.31 2.23
N GLY A 119 13.45 0.00 1.98
CA GLY A 119 14.41 0.79 1.20
C GLY A 119 15.82 0.79 1.84
N SER A 120 15.88 0.93 3.16
CA SER A 120 17.16 0.93 3.91
C SER A 120 17.85 -0.45 3.95
N LEU A 121 17.09 -1.53 3.74
CA LEU A 121 17.60 -2.90 3.79
C LEU A 121 18.70 -3.14 2.73
N SER A 122 18.58 -2.55 1.54
CA SER A 122 19.59 -2.67 0.48
C SER A 122 20.97 -2.16 0.90
N ALA A 123 21.00 -1.05 1.66
CA ALA A 123 22.21 -0.46 2.19
C ALA A 123 22.88 -1.33 3.29
N MET A 124 22.06 -2.15 3.98
CA MET A 124 22.53 -3.05 5.04
C MET A 124 22.98 -4.41 4.50
N MET A 125 22.53 -4.81 3.30
CA MET A 125 22.85 -6.11 2.70
C MET A 125 24.24 -6.15 2.10
N THR A 126 24.75 -5.03 1.56
CA THR A 126 26.08 -4.98 0.94
C THR A 126 26.75 -3.61 1.09
N ARG A 127 28.07 -3.64 1.23
CA ARG A 127 28.92 -2.43 1.24
C ARG A 127 29.38 -2.01 -0.15
N SER A 128 29.27 -2.89 -1.14
CA SER A 128 29.65 -2.62 -2.53
C SER A 128 28.61 -1.77 -3.24
N SER A 129 29.03 -0.64 -3.82
CA SER A 129 28.14 0.22 -4.62
C SER A 129 27.59 -0.54 -5.83
N LYS A 130 28.40 -1.31 -6.53
CA LYS A 130 27.98 -2.10 -7.70
C LYS A 130 26.88 -3.12 -7.37
N GLU A 131 26.98 -3.78 -6.21
CA GLU A 131 25.97 -4.74 -5.79
C GLU A 131 24.66 -4.04 -5.40
N ARG A 132 24.72 -2.84 -4.79
CA ARG A 132 23.52 -2.02 -4.53
C ARG A 132 22.83 -1.60 -5.81
N ASP A 133 23.61 -1.20 -6.81
CA ASP A 133 23.08 -0.83 -8.12
C ASP A 133 22.38 -2.03 -8.78
N MET A 134 22.97 -3.22 -8.72
CA MET A 134 22.35 -4.46 -9.21
C MET A 134 21.06 -4.80 -8.47
N LEU A 135 21.03 -4.66 -7.14
CA LEU A 135 19.80 -4.85 -6.33
C LEU A 135 18.72 -3.84 -6.72
N SER A 136 19.10 -2.58 -6.93
CA SER A 136 18.18 -1.51 -7.34
C SER A 136 17.62 -1.75 -8.74
N ILE A 137 18.46 -2.15 -9.70
CA ILE A 137 18.05 -2.50 -11.07
C ILE A 137 17.09 -3.67 -11.05
N THR A 138 17.43 -4.75 -10.32
CA THR A 138 16.56 -5.94 -10.20
C THR A 138 15.19 -5.58 -9.61
N ARG A 139 15.18 -4.73 -8.58
CA ARG A 139 13.97 -4.20 -7.97
C ARG A 139 13.14 -3.41 -8.98
N MET A 140 13.74 -2.44 -9.68
CA MET A 140 13.05 -1.62 -10.68
C MET A 140 12.52 -2.42 -11.87
N CYS A 141 13.17 -3.50 -12.25
CA CYS A 141 12.69 -4.39 -13.30
C CYS A 141 11.51 -5.26 -12.87
N LEU A 142 11.50 -5.74 -11.63
CA LEU A 142 10.44 -6.63 -11.11
C LEU A 142 9.21 -5.87 -10.62
N SER A 143 9.40 -4.67 -10.10
CA SER A 143 8.36 -3.83 -9.51
C SER A 143 7.16 -3.56 -10.44
N PRO A 144 7.33 -3.18 -11.74
CA PRO A 144 6.21 -2.93 -12.64
C PRO A 144 5.35 -4.17 -12.90
N TRP A 145 5.94 -5.36 -12.87
CA TRP A 145 5.19 -6.62 -13.10
C TRP A 145 4.12 -6.86 -12.03
N GLY A 146 4.43 -6.57 -10.75
CA GLY A 146 3.44 -6.65 -9.68
C GLY A 146 2.27 -5.71 -9.91
N ARG A 147 2.54 -4.49 -10.33
CA ARG A 147 1.51 -3.49 -10.64
C ARG A 147 0.66 -3.88 -11.83
N ILE A 148 1.28 -4.31 -12.94
CA ILE A 148 0.57 -4.76 -14.15
C ILE A 148 -0.32 -5.94 -13.82
N LEU A 149 0.22 -6.94 -13.09
CA LEU A 149 -0.51 -8.14 -12.70
C LEU A 149 -1.73 -7.78 -11.85
N SER A 150 -1.56 -6.92 -10.84
CA SER A 150 -2.65 -6.46 -10.00
C SER A 150 -3.74 -5.76 -10.81
N VAL A 151 -3.39 -4.76 -11.61
CA VAL A 151 -4.37 -3.99 -12.41
C VAL A 151 -5.08 -4.88 -13.42
N SER A 152 -4.35 -5.75 -14.12
CA SER A 152 -4.92 -6.62 -15.16
C SER A 152 -5.80 -7.73 -14.58
N ALA A 153 -5.48 -8.26 -13.41
CA ALA A 153 -6.21 -9.37 -12.82
C ALA A 153 -7.39 -8.92 -11.95
N THR A 154 -7.32 -7.75 -11.33
CA THR A 154 -8.36 -7.28 -10.39
C THR A 154 -9.72 -7.13 -11.06
N LEU A 155 -9.80 -6.45 -12.20
CA LEU A 155 -11.09 -6.22 -12.88
C LEU A 155 -11.77 -7.52 -13.36
N PRO A 156 -11.07 -8.46 -13.99
CA PRO A 156 -11.67 -9.76 -14.33
C PRO A 156 -12.11 -10.55 -13.10
N LEU A 157 -11.31 -10.53 -12.02
CA LEU A 157 -11.66 -11.22 -10.77
C LEU A 157 -12.91 -10.64 -10.14
N VAL A 158 -13.05 -9.32 -10.05
CA VAL A 158 -14.25 -8.66 -9.51
C VAL A 158 -15.49 -9.07 -10.30
N LYS A 159 -15.42 -9.16 -11.63
CA LYS A 159 -16.53 -9.62 -12.48
C LYS A 159 -16.91 -11.07 -12.21
N ILE A 160 -15.94 -11.95 -11.98
CA ILE A 160 -16.18 -13.36 -11.65
C ILE A 160 -16.87 -13.50 -10.29
N PHE A 161 -16.51 -12.67 -9.30
CA PHE A 161 -17.08 -12.68 -7.95
C PHE A 161 -18.43 -11.97 -7.82
N GLY A 162 -18.99 -11.41 -8.89
CA GLY A 162 -20.35 -10.90 -8.94
C GLY A 162 -20.53 -9.40 -9.13
N ASP A 163 -19.45 -8.67 -9.44
CA ASP A 163 -19.44 -7.24 -9.83
C ASP A 163 -20.12 -6.31 -8.81
N ASN A 164 -19.95 -6.61 -7.52
CA ASN A 164 -20.51 -5.87 -6.38
C ASN A 164 -19.38 -5.33 -5.48
N GLN A 165 -19.73 -4.41 -4.59
CA GLN A 165 -18.78 -3.92 -3.57
C GLN A 165 -18.14 -5.07 -2.75
N MET A 166 -18.91 -6.11 -2.42
CA MET A 166 -18.38 -7.30 -1.73
C MET A 166 -17.33 -8.04 -2.56
N ALA A 167 -17.52 -8.15 -3.88
CA ALA A 167 -16.53 -8.75 -4.77
C ALA A 167 -15.18 -8.02 -4.71
N TRP A 168 -15.17 -6.69 -4.58
CA TRP A 168 -13.96 -5.93 -4.37
C TRP A 168 -13.26 -6.28 -3.06
N VAL A 169 -13.99 -6.40 -1.98
CA VAL A 169 -13.46 -6.80 -0.66
C VAL A 169 -12.85 -8.20 -0.73
N GLU A 170 -13.50 -9.15 -1.39
CA GLU A 170 -13.01 -10.51 -1.56
C GLU A 170 -11.72 -10.55 -2.40
N VAL A 171 -11.69 -9.87 -3.54
CA VAL A 171 -10.50 -9.78 -4.40
C VAL A 171 -9.34 -9.09 -3.67
N MET A 172 -9.62 -8.01 -2.92
CA MET A 172 -8.58 -7.35 -2.12
C MET A 172 -8.09 -8.22 -0.97
N SER A 173 -8.94 -9.07 -0.39
CA SER A 173 -8.52 -10.05 0.61
C SER A 173 -7.55 -11.08 0.01
N VAL A 174 -7.77 -11.51 -1.23
CA VAL A 174 -6.83 -12.39 -1.94
C VAL A 174 -5.49 -11.69 -2.15
N TRP A 175 -5.49 -10.44 -2.63
CA TRP A 175 -4.26 -9.67 -2.80
C TRP A 175 -3.54 -9.35 -1.48
N ALA A 176 -4.27 -9.23 -0.38
CA ALA A 176 -3.70 -8.98 0.95
C ALA A 176 -2.91 -10.20 1.50
N VAL A 177 -3.21 -11.41 1.03
CA VAL A 177 -2.51 -12.65 1.43
C VAL A 177 -1.27 -12.92 0.56
N VAL A 178 -1.24 -12.40 -0.68
CA VAL A 178 -0.11 -12.55 -1.62
C VAL A 178 1.04 -11.60 -1.29
#